data_4036fdf6f395b254950eab6522f666fd
#
_entry.id   4036fdf6f395b254950eab6522f666fd
#
_cell.length_a   1.000
_cell.length_b   1.000
_cell.length_c   1.000
_cell.angle_alpha   90.00
_cell.angle_beta   90.00
_cell.angle_gamma   90.00
#
_symmetry.space_group_name_H-M   'P 1'
#
loop_
_entity.id
_entity.type
_entity.pdbx_description
1 polymer ?
#
loop_
_entity_poly.entity_id
_entity_poly.type
_entity_poly.pdbx_seq_one_letter_code
_entity_poly.pdbx_strand_id
1 'polypeptide(L)'
;MANTKVPVELFDAGAGFTIGSGAAEDTKIVFDGNAQDYYVGLDDSDDELKIGLGSAVGTTPAISINASQNLELGGTMNLLGFKGPNTDFTNSMLISQDAGTGTLSSAVSNTGFGYNVFNVLTSGNNNVGMGQEALKSLTSGTHNIAIGSDAMALNTIGFQNTAMGSFALDGAVAASRNTALGYAALSGVTAASATDTENTAVGGSALQALTSGTGSTAVGRDAGASSTGDHNVFVGKSAGVDATTGSRNVFIGKDAGAVGEASATNNNCIYIGEGASGNNGASNEYVIGQDRIGLGGNSFAFGKTSNVVYNGFTSNASWTRSSDLHKKTNIEPTDIGLSFINELQPVTFNWRPNNEFPEHYKDYSESENHMETDINLYGMIAQDVEKALKKVGHENFGGWKKQEDGSQSLSQEMFIHPLINAVKELSEKCNSLENEINELKGN
;
A
#
# COMPACT_ATOMS: atom_id res chain seq x y z
N MET A 1 -7.83 31.59 -70.88
CA MET A 1 -6.36 31.66 -71.19
C MET A 1 -5.91 30.30 -71.64
N ALA A 2 -5.26 30.17 -72.79
CA ALA A 2 -4.85 28.90 -73.34
C ALA A 2 -3.80 28.25 -72.42
N ASN A 3 -4.01 27.02 -72.01
CA ASN A 3 -3.01 26.21 -71.32
C ASN A 3 -1.79 26.04 -72.20
N THR A 4 -0.78 26.84 -71.99
CA THR A 4 0.54 26.66 -72.65
C THR A 4 1.17 25.45 -71.98
N LYS A 5 1.06 24.28 -72.66
CA LYS A 5 1.89 23.11 -72.25
C LYS A 5 3.34 23.51 -72.39
N VAL A 6 4.08 23.45 -71.29
CA VAL A 6 5.54 23.57 -71.32
C VAL A 6 6.06 22.37 -72.11
N PRO A 7 6.78 22.54 -73.21
CA PRO A 7 7.31 21.43 -74.01
C PRO A 7 8.28 20.60 -73.11
N VAL A 8 8.21 19.29 -73.21
CA VAL A 8 9.08 18.36 -72.49
C VAL A 8 10.59 18.59 -72.81
N GLU A 9 10.89 19.24 -73.89
CA GLU A 9 12.22 19.62 -74.34
C GLU A 9 12.90 20.74 -73.53
N LEU A 10 12.21 21.37 -72.56
CA LEU A 10 12.74 22.36 -71.62
C LEU A 10 13.35 21.75 -70.35
N PHE A 11 13.31 20.44 -70.21
CA PHE A 11 13.92 19.74 -69.09
C PHE A 11 15.23 19.11 -69.59
N ASP A 12 16.36 19.84 -69.46
CA ASP A 12 17.67 19.25 -69.66
C ASP A 12 17.93 18.19 -68.57
N ALA A 13 18.25 16.99 -68.98
CA ALA A 13 18.42 15.83 -68.11
C ALA A 13 19.60 15.95 -67.10
N GLY A 14 20.26 17.07 -67.04
CA GLY A 14 21.37 17.35 -66.10
C GLY A 14 21.24 18.67 -65.33
N ALA A 15 20.30 19.54 -65.68
CA ALA A 15 20.05 20.79 -64.97
C ALA A 15 18.72 20.71 -64.26
N GLY A 16 18.69 20.86 -62.95
CA GLY A 16 17.43 20.87 -62.18
C GLY A 16 16.47 21.96 -62.69
N PHE A 17 15.17 21.74 -62.52
CA PHE A 17 14.16 22.76 -62.74
C PHE A 17 14.17 23.74 -61.55
N THR A 18 14.56 24.99 -61.82
CA THR A 18 14.62 26.07 -60.86
C THR A 18 13.38 26.97 -61.03
N ILE A 19 12.64 27.17 -59.96
CA ILE A 19 11.57 28.14 -59.88
C ILE A 19 12.04 29.28 -59.01
N GLY A 20 11.96 30.50 -59.50
CA GLY A 20 12.38 31.72 -58.82
C GLY A 20 13.57 32.41 -59.48
N SER A 21 13.69 33.71 -59.22
CA SER A 21 14.71 34.58 -59.80
C SER A 21 15.89 34.82 -58.88
N GLY A 22 15.85 34.32 -57.65
CA GLY A 22 16.78 34.64 -56.55
C GLY A 22 16.60 36.01 -55.93
N ALA A 23 15.53 36.72 -56.32
CA ALA A 23 15.11 37.95 -55.65
C ALA A 23 14.21 37.61 -54.45
N ALA A 24 14.06 38.56 -53.50
CA ALA A 24 13.17 38.46 -52.38
C ALA A 24 11.68 38.46 -52.82
N GLU A 25 11.20 37.28 -53.20
CA GLU A 25 9.81 37.07 -53.68
C GLU A 25 9.35 35.65 -53.40
N ASP A 26 8.07 35.51 -53.03
CA ASP A 26 7.42 34.21 -52.88
C ASP A 26 7.43 33.43 -54.22
N THR A 27 8.04 32.26 -54.20
CA THR A 27 8.13 31.39 -55.35
C THR A 27 7.22 30.18 -55.17
N LYS A 28 6.32 29.89 -56.13
CA LYS A 28 5.29 28.84 -55.92
C LYS A 28 4.90 28.10 -57.16
N ILE A 29 4.40 26.90 -56.95
CA ILE A 29 3.56 26.16 -57.92
C ILE A 29 2.15 26.17 -57.32
N VAL A 30 1.18 26.61 -58.09
CA VAL A 30 -0.25 26.56 -57.69
C VAL A 30 -0.95 25.44 -58.46
N PHE A 31 -1.63 24.60 -57.72
CA PHE A 31 -2.56 23.61 -58.25
C PHE A 31 -3.95 24.25 -58.25
N ASP A 32 -4.32 24.80 -59.41
CA ASP A 32 -5.59 25.50 -59.61
C ASP A 32 -6.73 24.48 -59.69
N GLY A 33 -7.56 24.40 -58.64
CA GLY A 33 -8.68 23.50 -58.49
C GLY A 33 -10.01 24.22 -58.72
N ASN A 34 -11.04 23.51 -59.16
CA ASN A 34 -12.34 24.10 -59.45
C ASN A 34 -13.05 24.69 -58.22
N ALA A 35 -12.79 24.18 -57.03
CA ALA A 35 -13.38 24.65 -55.76
C ALA A 35 -12.34 25.26 -54.80
N GLN A 36 -11.08 24.87 -54.92
CA GLN A 36 -10.03 25.26 -53.99
C GLN A 36 -8.64 25.05 -54.58
N ASP A 37 -7.80 26.06 -54.44
CA ASP A 37 -6.41 26.02 -54.87
C ASP A 37 -5.52 25.48 -53.75
N TYR A 38 -4.45 24.83 -54.16
CA TYR A 38 -3.34 24.41 -53.29
C TYR A 38 -2.02 24.93 -53.85
N TYR A 39 -1.08 25.22 -52.98
CA TYR A 39 0.25 25.62 -53.38
C TYR A 39 1.36 24.77 -52.75
N VAL A 40 2.50 24.70 -53.46
CA VAL A 40 3.78 24.34 -52.93
C VAL A 40 4.71 25.50 -53.28
N GLY A 41 5.31 26.15 -52.28
CA GLY A 41 6.12 27.31 -52.53
C GLY A 41 7.09 27.65 -51.42
N LEU A 42 8.08 28.51 -51.73
CA LEU A 42 8.99 29.10 -50.78
C LEU A 42 8.40 30.48 -50.39
N ASP A 43 8.23 30.70 -49.09
CA ASP A 43 7.84 31.97 -48.51
C ASP A 43 9.12 32.76 -48.20
N ASP A 44 9.35 33.85 -48.91
CA ASP A 44 10.55 34.69 -48.76
C ASP A 44 10.59 35.44 -47.41
N SER A 45 9.44 35.65 -46.78
CA SER A 45 9.37 36.39 -45.52
C SER A 45 9.97 35.64 -44.32
N ASP A 46 10.01 34.30 -44.35
CA ASP A 46 10.55 33.44 -43.28
C ASP A 46 11.49 32.32 -43.77
N ASP A 47 11.78 32.30 -45.09
CA ASP A 47 12.66 31.30 -45.74
C ASP A 47 12.12 29.85 -45.57
N GLU A 48 10.80 29.63 -45.56
CA GLU A 48 10.18 28.32 -45.36
C GLU A 48 9.60 27.74 -46.64
N LEU A 49 9.83 26.45 -46.87
CA LEU A 49 9.08 25.69 -47.85
C LEU A 49 7.69 25.36 -47.29
N LYS A 50 6.62 25.86 -47.95
CA LYS A 50 5.25 25.71 -47.48
C LYS A 50 4.37 24.97 -48.50
N ILE A 51 3.50 24.10 -47.95
CA ILE A 51 2.40 23.46 -48.70
C ILE A 51 1.10 23.86 -48.05
N GLY A 52 0.19 24.46 -48.78
CA GLY A 52 -1.00 25.01 -48.13
C GLY A 52 -2.17 25.22 -49.07
N LEU A 53 -3.17 25.85 -48.52
CA LEU A 53 -4.44 26.15 -49.15
C LEU A 53 -4.45 27.58 -49.67
N GLY A 54 -5.07 27.77 -50.86
CA GLY A 54 -5.15 29.07 -51.52
C GLY A 54 -4.06 29.29 -52.57
N SER A 55 -4.01 30.47 -53.12
CA SER A 55 -3.09 30.86 -54.18
C SER A 55 -1.95 31.77 -53.68
N ALA A 56 -1.93 32.14 -52.42
CA ALA A 56 -0.85 32.95 -51.80
C ALA A 56 -0.04 32.12 -50.77
N VAL A 57 1.29 32.15 -50.87
CA VAL A 57 2.17 31.46 -49.93
C VAL A 57 2.08 32.12 -48.57
N GLY A 58 2.17 31.35 -47.48
CA GLY A 58 2.24 31.83 -46.11
C GLY A 58 0.90 32.12 -45.41
N THR A 59 -0.23 32.20 -46.11
CA THR A 59 -1.51 32.57 -45.51
C THR A 59 -2.18 31.43 -44.74
N THR A 60 -2.08 30.21 -45.22
CA THR A 60 -2.71 29.01 -44.60
C THR A 60 -1.86 27.76 -44.88
N PRO A 61 -0.62 27.69 -44.40
CA PRO A 61 0.19 26.51 -44.64
C PRO A 61 -0.34 25.30 -43.87
N ALA A 62 -0.48 24.17 -44.55
CA ALA A 62 -0.74 22.89 -43.91
C ALA A 62 0.55 22.18 -43.50
N ILE A 63 1.62 22.44 -44.21
CA ILE A 63 2.95 21.92 -43.96
C ILE A 63 3.96 23.04 -44.18
N SER A 64 4.88 23.26 -43.25
CA SER A 64 6.06 24.12 -43.38
C SER A 64 7.33 23.32 -43.09
N ILE A 65 8.38 23.60 -43.84
CA ILE A 65 9.76 23.15 -43.53
C ILE A 65 10.62 24.40 -43.41
N ASN A 66 11.08 24.70 -42.20
CA ASN A 66 11.87 25.89 -41.92
C ASN A 66 13.36 25.72 -42.30
N ALA A 67 14.13 26.79 -42.25
CA ALA A 67 15.56 26.82 -42.59
C ALA A 67 16.40 25.83 -41.73
N SER A 68 15.96 25.43 -40.55
CA SER A 68 16.55 24.40 -39.68
C SER A 68 16.11 22.98 -40.05
N GLN A 69 15.38 22.77 -41.14
CA GLN A 69 14.86 21.51 -41.63
C GLN A 69 13.82 20.84 -40.65
N ASN A 70 13.20 21.62 -39.81
CA ASN A 70 12.08 21.13 -38.98
C ASN A 70 10.78 21.13 -39.83
N LEU A 71 10.05 20.01 -39.73
CA LEU A 71 8.71 19.88 -40.31
C LEU A 71 7.67 20.42 -39.34
N GLU A 72 6.95 21.45 -39.72
CA GLU A 72 5.84 22.01 -38.98
C GLU A 72 4.51 21.68 -39.67
N LEU A 73 3.54 21.20 -38.90
CA LEU A 73 2.19 20.92 -39.38
C LEU A 73 1.27 22.02 -38.87
N GLY A 74 0.78 22.86 -39.73
CA GLY A 74 -0.10 24.00 -39.42
C GLY A 74 -1.57 23.63 -39.13
N GLY A 75 -1.91 22.33 -39.17
CA GLY A 75 -3.25 21.82 -38.95
C GLY A 75 -3.25 20.48 -38.21
N THR A 76 -4.43 19.96 -37.92
CA THR A 76 -4.60 18.60 -37.38
C THR A 76 -4.48 17.57 -38.49
N MET A 77 -3.67 16.53 -38.29
CA MET A 77 -3.72 15.35 -39.15
C MET A 77 -5.04 14.59 -38.84
N ASN A 78 -5.93 14.60 -39.80
CA ASN A 78 -7.34 14.22 -39.60
C ASN A 78 -7.61 12.70 -39.54
N LEU A 79 -6.68 11.92 -38.93
CA LEU A 79 -6.88 10.52 -38.54
C LEU A 79 -6.06 10.17 -37.30
N LEU A 80 -5.05 10.98 -36.97
CA LEU A 80 -4.29 11.00 -35.75
C LEU A 80 -3.89 12.46 -35.53
N GLY A 81 -4.65 13.23 -34.76
CA GLY A 81 -4.30 14.61 -34.47
C GLY A 81 -2.98 14.67 -33.69
N PHE A 82 -1.94 15.20 -34.35
CA PHE A 82 -0.75 15.67 -33.63
C PHE A 82 -0.98 17.12 -33.27
N LYS A 83 -1.09 17.43 -31.99
CA LYS A 83 -1.03 18.80 -31.50
C LYS A 83 0.35 19.01 -30.91
N GLY A 84 1.18 19.73 -31.65
CA GLY A 84 2.51 20.13 -31.22
C GLY A 84 2.52 21.40 -30.37
N PRO A 85 3.68 21.85 -29.91
CA PRO A 85 3.82 23.05 -29.10
C PRO A 85 3.35 24.30 -29.89
N ASN A 86 2.45 25.05 -29.29
CA ASN A 86 2.08 26.41 -29.68
C ASN A 86 2.19 27.32 -28.46
N THR A 87 1.84 28.60 -28.57
CA THR A 87 1.96 29.58 -27.47
C THR A 87 1.26 29.15 -26.17
N ASP A 88 0.18 28.37 -26.29
CA ASP A 88 -0.67 27.94 -25.16
C ASP A 88 -0.54 26.45 -24.79
N PHE A 89 0.28 25.70 -25.54
CA PHE A 89 0.58 24.27 -25.29
C PHE A 89 2.09 23.98 -25.37
N THR A 90 2.88 24.82 -24.70
CA THR A 90 4.34 24.83 -24.81
C THR A 90 4.93 23.55 -24.20
N ASN A 91 5.98 23.00 -24.84
CA ASN A 91 6.66 21.78 -24.42
C ASN A 91 5.73 20.57 -24.23
N SER A 92 4.63 20.51 -24.96
CA SER A 92 3.59 19.49 -24.85
C SER A 92 3.42 18.70 -26.15
N MET A 93 2.94 17.48 -26.05
CA MET A 93 2.60 16.62 -27.18
C MET A 93 1.27 15.91 -26.93
N LEU A 94 0.37 15.94 -27.91
CA LEU A 94 -0.87 15.17 -27.88
C LEU A 94 -1.02 14.38 -29.18
N ILE A 95 -1.19 13.07 -29.08
CA ILE A 95 -1.53 12.17 -30.18
C ILE A 95 -2.88 11.56 -29.85
N SER A 96 -3.92 12.00 -30.53
CA SER A 96 -5.30 11.59 -30.24
C SER A 96 -6.11 11.49 -31.55
N GLN A 97 -7.05 10.59 -31.58
CA GLN A 97 -8.02 10.51 -32.69
C GLN A 97 -8.97 11.74 -32.69
N ASP A 98 -9.26 12.24 -31.51
CA ASP A 98 -9.94 13.52 -31.32
C ASP A 98 -9.01 14.41 -30.48
N ALA A 99 -8.27 15.28 -31.13
CA ALA A 99 -7.35 16.22 -30.50
C ALA A 99 -8.06 17.44 -29.90
N GLY A 100 -9.33 17.29 -29.54
CA GLY A 100 -10.08 18.31 -28.82
C GLY A 100 -9.38 18.64 -27.52
N THR A 101 -9.11 19.93 -27.27
CA THR A 101 -8.75 20.49 -26.00
C THR A 101 -9.73 21.61 -25.72
N GLY A 102 -9.93 21.97 -24.46
CA GLY A 102 -10.61 23.22 -24.14
C GLY A 102 -9.87 24.43 -24.72
N THR A 103 -10.35 25.64 -24.47
CA THR A 103 -9.61 26.84 -24.85
C THR A 103 -8.34 26.91 -24.01
N LEU A 104 -7.21 26.58 -24.63
CA LEU A 104 -5.92 26.59 -23.96
C LEU A 104 -5.52 28.02 -23.57
N SER A 105 -5.05 28.20 -22.35
CA SER A 105 -4.60 29.50 -21.82
C SER A 105 -3.15 29.50 -21.31
N SER A 106 -2.57 28.37 -20.98
CA SER A 106 -1.17 28.21 -20.54
C SER A 106 -0.83 26.77 -20.19
N ALA A 107 -1.39 25.80 -20.87
CA ALA A 107 -1.12 24.38 -20.61
C ALA A 107 0.27 23.99 -21.15
N VAL A 108 1.23 23.73 -20.26
CA VAL A 108 2.61 23.43 -20.63
C VAL A 108 3.07 22.05 -20.14
N SER A 109 4.01 21.43 -20.84
CA SER A 109 4.66 20.17 -20.46
C SER A 109 3.67 19.00 -20.28
N ASN A 110 2.67 18.89 -21.13
CA ASN A 110 1.71 17.78 -21.10
C ASN A 110 2.03 16.75 -22.20
N THR A 111 1.89 15.47 -21.89
CA THR A 111 2.05 14.37 -22.85
C THR A 111 0.79 13.55 -22.89
N GLY A 112 0.14 13.45 -24.05
CA GLY A 112 -1.11 12.71 -24.24
C GLY A 112 -1.01 11.70 -25.37
N PHE A 113 -1.55 10.50 -25.15
CA PHE A 113 -1.66 9.45 -26.15
C PHE A 113 -2.95 8.66 -25.99
N GLY A 114 -3.89 8.78 -26.94
CA GLY A 114 -5.14 8.02 -26.93
C GLY A 114 -6.35 8.86 -27.30
N TYR A 115 -7.50 8.21 -27.50
CA TYR A 115 -8.76 8.86 -27.79
C TYR A 115 -9.24 9.71 -26.61
N ASN A 116 -9.65 10.93 -26.86
CA ASN A 116 -10.26 11.85 -25.88
C ASN A 116 -9.35 12.23 -24.67
N VAL A 117 -8.04 12.02 -24.79
CA VAL A 117 -7.09 12.46 -23.74
C VAL A 117 -7.04 13.98 -23.72
N PHE A 118 -7.13 14.59 -22.52
CA PHE A 118 -7.11 16.04 -22.32
C PHE A 118 -8.21 16.83 -23.06
N ASN A 119 -9.36 16.22 -23.27
CA ASN A 119 -10.44 16.77 -24.12
C ASN A 119 -10.90 18.19 -23.73
N VAL A 120 -10.78 18.56 -22.46
CA VAL A 120 -11.19 19.88 -21.94
C VAL A 120 -10.05 20.64 -21.25
N LEU A 121 -8.80 20.26 -21.49
CA LEU A 121 -7.64 20.90 -20.85
C LEU A 121 -7.59 22.41 -21.19
N THR A 122 -7.36 23.24 -20.18
CA THR A 122 -7.24 24.71 -20.33
C THR A 122 -5.88 25.24 -19.87
N SER A 123 -5.49 25.01 -18.61
CA SER A 123 -4.28 25.56 -18.02
C SER A 123 -3.47 24.53 -17.19
N GLY A 124 -3.88 23.25 -17.21
CA GLY A 124 -3.18 22.19 -16.47
C GLY A 124 -1.77 21.91 -17.03
N ASN A 125 -0.80 21.71 -16.15
CA ASN A 125 0.61 21.58 -16.51
C ASN A 125 1.23 20.27 -16.02
N ASN A 126 2.27 19.78 -16.71
CA ASN A 126 3.07 18.63 -16.30
C ASN A 126 2.22 17.33 -16.12
N ASN A 127 1.26 17.09 -17.00
CA ASN A 127 0.42 15.90 -16.94
C ASN A 127 0.81 14.88 -18.01
N VAL A 128 0.68 13.60 -17.69
CA VAL A 128 0.81 12.49 -18.63
C VAL A 128 -0.52 11.74 -18.68
N GLY A 129 -1.12 11.65 -19.88
CA GLY A 129 -2.34 10.90 -20.12
C GLY A 129 -2.12 9.86 -21.22
N MET A 130 -2.30 8.56 -20.92
CA MET A 130 -2.15 7.49 -21.90
C MET A 130 -3.30 6.50 -21.81
N GLY A 131 -4.11 6.37 -22.85
CA GLY A 131 -5.27 5.48 -22.92
C GLY A 131 -6.52 6.21 -23.37
N GLN A 132 -7.56 5.46 -23.72
CA GLN A 132 -8.86 6.04 -24.04
C GLN A 132 -9.40 6.83 -22.85
N GLU A 133 -9.78 8.07 -23.05
CA GLU A 133 -10.42 8.95 -22.06
C GLU A 133 -9.59 9.22 -20.77
N ALA A 134 -8.30 8.91 -20.79
CA ALA A 134 -7.43 9.27 -19.67
C ALA A 134 -7.39 10.80 -19.50
N LEU A 135 -7.66 11.30 -18.28
CA LEU A 135 -7.72 12.74 -17.98
C LEU A 135 -8.66 13.56 -18.90
N LYS A 136 -9.74 12.95 -19.41
CA LYS A 136 -10.65 13.61 -20.36
C LYS A 136 -11.29 14.89 -19.81
N SER A 137 -11.52 14.94 -18.49
CA SER A 137 -12.18 16.08 -17.83
C SER A 137 -11.20 17.07 -17.19
N LEU A 138 -9.87 16.87 -17.35
CA LEU A 138 -8.88 17.72 -16.73
C LEU A 138 -8.91 19.13 -17.32
N THR A 139 -9.04 20.16 -16.47
CA THR A 139 -9.03 21.58 -16.88
C THR A 139 -7.74 22.26 -16.46
N SER A 140 -7.45 22.31 -15.14
CA SER A 140 -6.32 23.06 -14.58
C SER A 140 -5.46 22.23 -13.62
N GLY A 141 -5.75 20.94 -13.42
CA GLY A 141 -4.94 20.06 -12.58
C GLY A 141 -3.51 19.89 -13.09
N THR A 142 -2.58 19.64 -12.20
CA THR A 142 -1.14 19.62 -12.51
C THR A 142 -0.42 18.39 -11.94
N HIS A 143 0.68 17.99 -12.60
CA HIS A 143 1.54 16.90 -12.13
C HIS A 143 0.80 15.56 -11.96
N ASN A 144 -0.15 15.25 -12.84
CA ASN A 144 -0.85 13.99 -12.81
C ASN A 144 -0.31 13.01 -13.85
N ILE A 145 -0.25 11.73 -13.49
CA ILE A 145 0.06 10.62 -14.39
C ILE A 145 -1.17 9.70 -14.43
N ALA A 146 -1.78 9.56 -15.60
CA ALA A 146 -2.91 8.68 -15.85
C ALA A 146 -2.62 7.74 -17.01
N ILE A 147 -2.52 6.45 -16.74
CA ILE A 147 -2.23 5.43 -17.75
C ILE A 147 -3.28 4.32 -17.66
N GLY A 148 -4.09 4.18 -18.69
CA GLY A 148 -5.18 3.21 -18.77
C GLY A 148 -6.46 3.84 -19.32
N SER A 149 -7.39 3.01 -19.79
CA SER A 149 -8.72 3.49 -20.19
C SER A 149 -9.44 4.08 -18.98
N ASP A 150 -10.01 5.26 -19.15
CA ASP A 150 -10.72 6.01 -18.11
C ASP A 150 -9.93 6.30 -16.84
N ALA A 151 -8.59 6.18 -16.86
CA ALA A 151 -7.77 6.57 -15.72
C ALA A 151 -7.94 8.07 -15.43
N MET A 152 -8.35 8.41 -14.21
CA MET A 152 -8.64 9.79 -13.77
C MET A 152 -9.64 10.52 -14.68
N ALA A 153 -10.62 9.81 -15.24
CA ALA A 153 -11.51 10.35 -16.27
C ALA A 153 -12.29 11.58 -15.81
N LEU A 154 -12.73 11.64 -14.57
CA LEU A 154 -13.52 12.75 -14.02
C LEU A 154 -12.68 13.81 -13.28
N ASN A 155 -11.36 13.64 -13.20
CA ASN A 155 -10.50 14.63 -12.54
C ASN A 155 -10.48 15.95 -13.30
N THR A 156 -10.78 17.05 -12.62
CA THR A 156 -10.81 18.40 -13.22
C THR A 156 -9.68 19.30 -12.78
N ILE A 157 -9.41 19.35 -11.47
CA ILE A 157 -8.45 20.29 -10.84
C ILE A 157 -7.47 19.60 -9.90
N GLY A 158 -7.59 18.28 -9.68
CA GLY A 158 -6.68 17.51 -8.80
C GLY A 158 -5.23 17.56 -9.27
N PHE A 159 -4.31 17.42 -8.35
CA PHE A 159 -2.87 17.54 -8.62
C PHE A 159 -2.06 16.43 -7.92
N GLN A 160 -0.88 16.14 -8.50
CA GLN A 160 0.09 15.19 -7.95
C GLN A 160 -0.50 13.76 -7.75
N ASN A 161 -1.37 13.32 -8.64
CA ASN A 161 -1.88 11.95 -8.61
C ASN A 161 -1.14 11.05 -9.60
N THR A 162 -0.98 9.80 -9.23
CA THR A 162 -0.52 8.74 -10.12
C THR A 162 -1.58 7.66 -10.21
N ALA A 163 -2.18 7.48 -11.39
CA ALA A 163 -3.17 6.45 -11.67
C ALA A 163 -2.72 5.57 -12.83
N MET A 164 -2.50 4.28 -12.58
CA MET A 164 -2.11 3.31 -13.61
C MET A 164 -3.00 2.07 -13.54
N GLY A 165 -3.84 1.93 -14.54
CA GLY A 165 -4.84 0.87 -14.66
C GLY A 165 -6.15 1.42 -15.22
N SER A 166 -6.94 0.59 -15.90
CA SER A 166 -8.27 1.01 -16.35
C SER A 166 -9.14 1.35 -15.13
N PHE A 167 -9.85 2.46 -15.20
CA PHE A 167 -10.69 3.00 -14.12
C PHE A 167 -9.94 3.34 -12.83
N ALA A 168 -8.62 3.42 -12.85
CA ALA A 168 -7.86 3.86 -11.66
C ALA A 168 -8.18 5.34 -11.38
N LEU A 169 -8.64 5.64 -10.15
CA LEU A 169 -8.99 7.00 -9.70
C LEU A 169 -9.98 7.74 -10.63
N ASP A 170 -10.86 7.00 -11.29
CA ASP A 170 -11.72 7.54 -12.36
C ASP A 170 -12.81 8.48 -11.85
N GLY A 171 -13.33 8.27 -10.64
CA GLY A 171 -14.38 9.08 -10.02
C GLY A 171 -13.93 10.40 -9.39
N ALA A 172 -12.64 10.60 -9.20
CA ALA A 172 -12.07 11.69 -8.40
C ALA A 172 -12.06 13.04 -9.12
N VAL A 173 -12.99 13.94 -8.79
CA VAL A 173 -13.11 15.26 -9.43
C VAL A 173 -11.97 16.22 -9.05
N ALA A 174 -11.58 16.27 -7.76
CA ALA A 174 -10.59 17.20 -7.24
C ALA A 174 -9.55 16.58 -6.29
N ALA A 175 -9.51 15.24 -6.20
CA ALA A 175 -8.59 14.51 -5.32
C ALA A 175 -7.12 14.77 -5.70
N SER A 176 -6.24 14.79 -4.71
CA SER A 176 -4.83 15.13 -4.91
C SER A 176 -3.89 14.24 -4.10
N ARG A 177 -2.66 14.06 -4.57
CA ARG A 177 -1.61 13.30 -3.92
C ARG A 177 -1.95 11.81 -3.68
N ASN A 178 -2.76 11.22 -4.57
CA ASN A 178 -3.10 9.81 -4.50
C ASN A 178 -2.24 8.97 -5.46
N THR A 179 -1.98 7.74 -5.05
CA THR A 179 -1.36 6.72 -5.89
C THR A 179 -2.36 5.56 -6.07
N ALA A 180 -2.81 5.33 -7.28
CA ALA A 180 -3.72 4.24 -7.66
C ALA A 180 -3.06 3.36 -8.73
N LEU A 181 -2.67 2.16 -8.38
CA LEU A 181 -2.00 1.22 -9.28
C LEU A 181 -2.79 -0.10 -9.34
N GLY A 182 -3.53 -0.30 -10.40
CA GLY A 182 -4.35 -1.48 -10.63
C GLY A 182 -5.71 -1.14 -11.23
N TYR A 183 -6.39 -2.15 -11.76
CA TYR A 183 -7.76 -2.01 -12.24
C TYR A 183 -8.69 -1.50 -11.14
N ALA A 184 -9.41 -0.42 -11.39
CA ALA A 184 -10.36 0.19 -10.46
C ALA A 184 -9.81 0.49 -9.05
N ALA A 185 -8.49 0.67 -8.89
CA ALA A 185 -7.91 1.14 -7.64
C ALA A 185 -8.38 2.58 -7.37
N LEU A 186 -8.91 2.86 -6.14
CA LEU A 186 -9.48 4.17 -5.77
C LEU A 186 -10.61 4.67 -6.70
N SER A 187 -11.34 3.77 -7.38
CA SER A 187 -12.35 4.19 -8.36
C SER A 187 -13.61 4.79 -7.73
N GLY A 188 -13.91 4.47 -6.48
CA GLY A 188 -15.10 4.97 -5.78
C GLY A 188 -14.99 6.39 -5.23
N VAL A 189 -13.85 7.03 -5.39
CA VAL A 189 -13.67 8.43 -4.99
C VAL A 189 -14.58 9.32 -5.83
N THR A 190 -15.70 9.72 -5.25
CA THR A 190 -16.72 10.54 -5.97
C THR A 190 -16.74 12.00 -5.50
N ALA A 191 -15.83 12.38 -4.62
CA ALA A 191 -15.89 13.68 -3.97
C ALA A 191 -15.59 14.82 -4.93
N ALA A 192 -16.54 15.71 -5.03
CA ALA A 192 -16.36 17.05 -5.62
C ALA A 192 -15.43 17.96 -4.76
N SER A 193 -14.98 17.45 -3.64
CA SER A 193 -14.12 18.15 -2.66
C SER A 193 -12.70 17.58 -2.67
N ALA A 194 -11.70 18.40 -2.46
CA ALA A 194 -10.28 18.04 -2.35
C ALA A 194 -9.93 17.22 -1.09
N THR A 195 -10.87 16.52 -0.50
CA THR A 195 -10.69 15.82 0.78
C THR A 195 -10.06 14.45 0.65
N ASP A 196 -10.12 13.81 -0.52
CA ASP A 196 -9.55 12.46 -0.72
C ASP A 196 -8.09 12.55 -1.12
N THR A 197 -7.23 12.76 -0.14
CA THR A 197 -5.82 13.04 -0.35
C THR A 197 -4.92 12.01 0.32
N GLU A 198 -3.72 11.84 -0.27
CA GLU A 198 -2.62 11.09 0.33
C GLU A 198 -2.91 9.59 0.51
N ASN A 199 -3.78 9.03 -0.34
CA ASN A 199 -4.07 7.61 -0.32
C ASN A 199 -3.16 6.84 -1.28
N THR A 200 -2.76 5.65 -0.89
CA THR A 200 -1.99 4.72 -1.72
C THR A 200 -2.76 3.42 -1.89
N ALA A 201 -3.15 3.09 -3.11
CA ALA A 201 -3.83 1.86 -3.46
C ALA A 201 -3.06 1.10 -4.55
N VAL A 202 -2.56 -0.08 -4.22
CA VAL A 202 -1.81 -0.93 -5.14
C VAL A 202 -2.47 -2.30 -5.21
N GLY A 203 -3.13 -2.59 -6.31
CA GLY A 203 -3.88 -3.82 -6.55
C GLY A 203 -5.24 -3.56 -7.17
N GLY A 204 -5.79 -4.54 -7.88
CA GLY A 204 -7.15 -4.43 -8.41
C GLY A 204 -8.15 -4.20 -7.30
N SER A 205 -9.05 -3.21 -7.47
CA SER A 205 -10.07 -2.81 -6.49
C SER A 205 -9.55 -2.43 -5.09
N ALA A 206 -8.27 -2.11 -4.94
CA ALA A 206 -7.75 -1.61 -3.66
C ALA A 206 -8.38 -0.24 -3.33
N LEU A 207 -8.93 -0.06 -2.11
CA LEU A 207 -9.66 1.13 -1.66
C LEU A 207 -10.79 1.55 -2.62
N GLN A 208 -11.43 0.59 -3.27
CA GLN A 208 -12.41 0.89 -4.32
C GLN A 208 -13.58 1.76 -3.83
N ALA A 209 -14.11 1.52 -2.65
CA ALA A 209 -15.25 2.25 -2.10
C ALA A 209 -14.86 3.52 -1.31
N LEU A 210 -13.59 3.91 -1.30
CA LEU A 210 -13.13 5.09 -0.56
C LEU A 210 -13.74 6.36 -1.19
N THR A 211 -14.69 6.97 -0.50
CA THR A 211 -15.42 8.15 -1.00
C THR A 211 -14.94 9.46 -0.40
N SER A 212 -14.36 9.45 0.80
CA SER A 212 -13.94 10.64 1.53
C SER A 212 -12.74 10.42 2.47
N GLY A 213 -12.16 9.22 2.48
CA GLY A 213 -11.07 8.88 3.39
C GLY A 213 -9.71 9.45 2.98
N THR A 214 -8.88 9.75 3.96
CA THR A 214 -7.54 10.33 3.75
C THR A 214 -6.44 9.47 4.39
N GLY A 215 -5.22 9.56 3.85
CA GLY A 215 -4.03 8.97 4.45
C GLY A 215 -4.05 7.44 4.58
N SER A 216 -4.84 6.75 3.78
CA SER A 216 -4.93 5.29 3.83
C SER A 216 -3.98 4.62 2.83
N THR A 217 -3.43 3.47 3.22
CA THR A 217 -2.54 2.66 2.39
C THR A 217 -3.12 1.26 2.24
N ALA A 218 -3.36 0.82 1.01
CA ALA A 218 -3.80 -0.54 0.69
C ALA A 218 -2.91 -1.18 -0.38
N VAL A 219 -2.38 -2.34 -0.08
CA VAL A 219 -1.53 -3.11 -0.99
C VAL A 219 -2.04 -4.55 -1.08
N GLY A 220 -2.61 -4.89 -2.20
CA GLY A 220 -3.20 -6.21 -2.48
C GLY A 220 -4.53 -6.10 -3.22
N ARG A 221 -4.92 -7.16 -3.91
CA ARG A 221 -6.23 -7.20 -4.58
C ARG A 221 -7.34 -7.15 -3.52
N ASP A 222 -8.33 -6.29 -3.73
CA ASP A 222 -9.46 -6.04 -2.84
C ASP A 222 -9.05 -5.56 -1.42
N ALA A 223 -7.80 -5.09 -1.22
CA ALA A 223 -7.37 -4.55 0.07
C ALA A 223 -8.15 -3.27 0.39
N GLY A 224 -8.87 -3.25 1.52
CA GLY A 224 -9.73 -2.15 1.94
C GLY A 224 -10.85 -1.81 0.95
N ALA A 225 -11.32 -2.76 0.13
CA ALA A 225 -12.24 -2.47 -0.96
C ALA A 225 -13.54 -1.78 -0.54
N SER A 226 -14.04 -2.04 0.66
CA SER A 226 -15.25 -1.41 1.22
C SER A 226 -14.96 -0.23 2.17
N SER A 227 -13.66 0.11 2.37
CA SER A 227 -13.27 1.11 3.38
C SER A 227 -13.61 2.53 2.95
N THR A 228 -14.20 3.29 3.87
CA THR A 228 -14.46 4.73 3.75
C THR A 228 -13.78 5.53 4.87
N GLY A 229 -13.12 4.86 5.83
CA GLY A 229 -12.45 5.47 6.96
C GLY A 229 -11.03 5.97 6.66
N ASP A 230 -10.51 6.79 7.58
CA ASP A 230 -9.21 7.46 7.44
C ASP A 230 -8.05 6.66 8.02
N HIS A 231 -6.84 6.92 7.49
CA HIS A 231 -5.57 6.49 8.08
C HIS A 231 -5.47 4.97 8.32
N ASN A 232 -6.05 4.18 7.45
CA ASN A 232 -5.96 2.72 7.52
C ASN A 232 -4.77 2.18 6.73
N VAL A 233 -4.19 1.09 7.21
CA VAL A 233 -3.16 0.32 6.52
C VAL A 233 -3.66 -1.11 6.29
N PHE A 234 -3.87 -1.48 5.03
CA PHE A 234 -4.30 -2.80 4.60
C PHE A 234 -3.25 -3.43 3.69
N VAL A 235 -2.59 -4.49 4.12
CA VAL A 235 -1.56 -5.18 3.33
C VAL A 235 -1.86 -6.66 3.23
N GLY A 236 -2.22 -7.10 2.04
CA GLY A 236 -2.59 -8.47 1.74
C GLY A 236 -3.84 -8.54 0.87
N LYS A 237 -4.04 -9.67 0.18
CA LYS A 237 -5.29 -9.90 -0.56
C LYS A 237 -6.48 -9.83 0.40
N SER A 238 -7.48 -9.01 0.07
CA SER A 238 -8.70 -8.82 0.86
C SER A 238 -8.45 -8.39 2.33
N ALA A 239 -7.26 -7.87 2.66
CA ALA A 239 -7.03 -7.29 3.98
C ALA A 239 -7.98 -6.10 4.19
N GLY A 240 -8.77 -6.09 5.27
CA GLY A 240 -9.72 -5.04 5.56
C GLY A 240 -10.87 -4.90 4.55
N VAL A 241 -11.19 -5.94 3.77
CA VAL A 241 -12.23 -5.86 2.74
C VAL A 241 -13.60 -5.48 3.31
N ASP A 242 -13.90 -5.87 4.53
CA ASP A 242 -15.14 -5.57 5.24
C ASP A 242 -15.03 -4.36 6.21
N ALA A 243 -13.87 -3.71 6.28
CA ALA A 243 -13.69 -2.50 7.08
C ALA A 243 -14.41 -1.32 6.39
N THR A 244 -15.57 -0.92 6.88
CA THR A 244 -16.38 0.12 6.24
C THR A 244 -15.99 1.52 6.73
N THR A 245 -16.38 1.89 7.95
CA THR A 245 -16.19 3.25 8.50
C THR A 245 -15.06 3.33 9.54
N GLY A 246 -14.42 2.21 9.86
CA GLY A 246 -13.33 2.13 10.83
C GLY A 246 -12.09 2.91 10.39
N SER A 247 -11.43 3.57 11.34
CA SER A 247 -10.26 4.42 11.07
C SER A 247 -9.06 4.03 11.93
N ARG A 248 -7.85 4.36 11.44
CA ARG A 248 -6.56 4.13 12.12
C ARG A 248 -6.30 2.65 12.43
N ASN A 249 -6.69 1.77 11.52
CA ASN A 249 -6.45 0.34 11.65
C ASN A 249 -5.23 -0.10 10.85
N VAL A 250 -4.56 -1.14 11.34
CA VAL A 250 -3.45 -1.80 10.65
C VAL A 250 -3.79 -3.28 10.49
N PHE A 251 -4.17 -3.70 9.28
CA PHE A 251 -4.49 -5.09 8.96
C PHE A 251 -3.48 -5.64 7.95
N ILE A 252 -2.70 -6.63 8.37
CA ILE A 252 -1.61 -7.20 7.58
C ILE A 252 -1.77 -8.72 7.51
N GLY A 253 -1.93 -9.22 6.32
CA GLY A 253 -2.13 -10.63 6.01
C GLY A 253 -3.31 -10.82 5.06
N LYS A 254 -3.33 -11.96 4.36
CA LYS A 254 -4.49 -12.31 3.53
C LYS A 254 -5.73 -12.42 4.43
N ASP A 255 -6.84 -11.79 4.02
CA ASP A 255 -8.11 -11.78 4.74
C ASP A 255 -8.00 -11.25 6.21
N ALA A 256 -6.92 -10.53 6.57
CA ALA A 256 -6.83 -9.88 7.87
C ALA A 256 -7.92 -8.81 8.03
N GLY A 257 -8.70 -8.86 9.11
CA GLY A 257 -9.84 -8.00 9.32
C GLY A 257 -11.04 -8.25 8.39
N ALA A 258 -11.08 -9.40 7.71
CA ALA A 258 -12.10 -9.73 6.71
C ALA A 258 -13.13 -10.77 7.18
N VAL A 259 -13.23 -11.06 8.46
CA VAL A 259 -14.14 -12.10 8.97
C VAL A 259 -15.55 -11.52 9.19
N GLY A 260 -16.33 -11.46 8.12
CA GLY A 260 -17.70 -10.97 8.12
C GLY A 260 -17.81 -9.50 8.55
N GLU A 261 -18.96 -9.09 9.07
CA GLU A 261 -19.15 -7.71 9.57
C GLU A 261 -18.29 -7.37 10.82
N ALA A 262 -17.42 -8.29 11.24
CA ALA A 262 -16.71 -8.21 12.52
C ALA A 262 -15.69 -7.07 12.61
N SER A 263 -15.26 -6.46 11.50
CA SER A 263 -14.30 -5.35 11.50
C SER A 263 -14.84 -4.06 10.89
N ALA A 264 -16.13 -4.01 10.58
CA ALA A 264 -16.72 -2.93 9.80
C ALA A 264 -16.50 -1.53 10.40
N THR A 265 -16.56 -1.40 11.72
CA THR A 265 -16.48 -0.11 12.43
C THR A 265 -15.34 -0.03 13.45
N ASN A 266 -14.35 -0.92 13.36
CA ASN A 266 -13.23 -0.98 14.30
C ASN A 266 -12.31 0.23 14.19
N ASN A 267 -11.79 0.71 15.32
CA ASN A 267 -10.91 1.88 15.35
C ASN A 267 -9.64 1.59 16.17
N ASN A 268 -8.50 2.10 15.68
CA ASN A 268 -7.20 1.94 16.35
C ASN A 268 -6.83 0.46 16.58
N CYS A 269 -7.22 -0.44 15.70
CA CYS A 269 -6.98 -1.88 15.84
C CYS A 269 -5.78 -2.33 14.98
N ILE A 270 -5.09 -3.37 15.47
CA ILE A 270 -3.96 -3.99 14.76
C ILE A 270 -4.25 -5.49 14.62
N TYR A 271 -4.41 -5.96 13.37
CA TYR A 271 -4.59 -7.39 13.07
C TYR A 271 -3.49 -7.85 12.12
N ILE A 272 -2.64 -8.76 12.59
CA ILE A 272 -1.49 -9.27 11.84
C ILE A 272 -1.58 -10.80 11.76
N GLY A 273 -1.66 -11.31 10.55
CA GLY A 273 -1.73 -12.72 10.22
C GLY A 273 -2.88 -13.02 9.25
N GLU A 274 -2.78 -14.13 8.51
CA GLU A 274 -3.87 -14.60 7.65
C GLU A 274 -5.13 -14.85 8.50
N GLY A 275 -6.27 -14.26 8.11
CA GLY A 275 -7.54 -14.40 8.84
C GLY A 275 -7.55 -13.80 10.25
N ALA A 276 -6.52 -13.06 10.67
CA ALA A 276 -6.55 -12.37 11.96
C ALA A 276 -7.65 -11.30 11.96
N SER A 277 -8.51 -11.28 12.97
CA SER A 277 -9.66 -10.36 13.02
C SER A 277 -10.07 -10.03 14.45
N GLY A 278 -10.99 -9.10 14.59
CA GLY A 278 -11.57 -8.72 15.89
C GLY A 278 -13.09 -8.72 15.90
N ASN A 279 -13.65 -8.28 16.99
CA ASN A 279 -15.11 -8.09 17.10
C ASN A 279 -15.53 -6.76 16.48
N ASN A 280 -16.74 -6.72 15.89
CA ASN A 280 -17.27 -5.49 15.29
C ASN A 280 -17.39 -4.37 16.34
N GLY A 281 -16.97 -3.17 15.96
CA GLY A 281 -16.99 -2.00 16.84
C GLY A 281 -15.88 -1.99 17.91
N ALA A 282 -14.95 -2.93 17.87
CA ALA A 282 -13.81 -2.92 18.77
C ALA A 282 -12.94 -1.68 18.59
N SER A 283 -12.38 -1.21 19.69
CA SER A 283 -11.37 -0.13 19.68
C SER A 283 -10.17 -0.53 20.50
N ASN A 284 -8.97 -0.19 20.02
CA ASN A 284 -7.70 -0.53 20.67
C ASN A 284 -7.56 -2.06 20.88
N GLU A 285 -7.92 -2.84 19.88
CA GLU A 285 -7.78 -4.30 19.91
C GLU A 285 -6.59 -4.72 19.05
N TYR A 286 -5.67 -5.48 19.62
CA TYR A 286 -4.45 -5.93 18.96
C TYR A 286 -4.44 -7.45 18.87
N VAL A 287 -4.37 -7.99 17.65
CA VAL A 287 -4.44 -9.43 17.37
C VAL A 287 -3.27 -9.83 16.47
N ILE A 288 -2.48 -10.79 16.90
CA ILE A 288 -1.37 -11.34 16.12
C ILE A 288 -1.50 -12.86 16.04
N GLY A 289 -1.62 -13.40 14.84
CA GLY A 289 -1.66 -14.84 14.59
C GLY A 289 -2.59 -15.24 13.46
N GLN A 290 -2.42 -16.47 12.97
CA GLN A 290 -3.24 -17.02 11.90
C GLN A 290 -4.63 -17.40 12.44
N ASP A 291 -5.70 -17.03 11.69
CA ASP A 291 -7.10 -17.34 12.01
C ASP A 291 -7.49 -16.97 13.46
N ARG A 292 -6.86 -15.92 13.97
CA ARG A 292 -7.09 -15.48 15.34
C ARG A 292 -8.18 -14.42 15.40
N ILE A 293 -9.23 -14.67 16.18
CA ILE A 293 -10.28 -13.68 16.49
C ILE A 293 -9.92 -13.01 17.82
N GLY A 294 -10.00 -11.69 17.88
CA GLY A 294 -9.80 -10.89 19.08
C GLY A 294 -10.85 -11.15 20.17
N LEU A 295 -10.65 -10.56 21.31
CA LEU A 295 -11.50 -10.72 22.50
C LEU A 295 -12.35 -9.50 22.81
N GLY A 296 -12.26 -8.48 21.99
CA GLY A 296 -12.92 -7.19 22.16
C GLY A 296 -11.96 -6.06 22.45
N GLY A 297 -12.48 -4.84 22.49
CA GLY A 297 -11.68 -3.63 22.64
C GLY A 297 -10.81 -3.59 23.88
N ASN A 298 -9.76 -2.78 23.83
CA ASN A 298 -8.76 -2.64 24.89
C ASN A 298 -8.10 -3.96 25.29
N SER A 299 -7.73 -4.78 24.30
CA SER A 299 -7.08 -6.08 24.53
C SER A 299 -5.94 -6.34 23.55
N PHE A 300 -5.00 -7.18 23.98
CA PHE A 300 -3.99 -7.77 23.13
C PHE A 300 -4.11 -9.29 23.17
N ALA A 301 -4.09 -9.92 22.02
CA ALA A 301 -4.14 -11.37 21.88
C ALA A 301 -3.14 -11.83 20.83
N PHE A 302 -2.38 -12.89 21.13
CA PHE A 302 -1.53 -13.54 20.14
C PHE A 302 -1.61 -15.06 20.26
N GLY A 303 -1.32 -15.73 19.15
CA GLY A 303 -1.36 -17.19 19.08
C GLY A 303 -2.03 -17.67 17.80
N LYS A 304 -2.48 -18.90 17.80
CA LYS A 304 -3.14 -19.52 16.65
C LYS A 304 -4.47 -20.12 17.10
N THR A 305 -5.55 -19.78 16.43
CA THR A 305 -6.89 -20.34 16.56
C THR A 305 -7.32 -20.57 18.03
N SER A 306 -7.01 -21.73 18.63
CA SER A 306 -7.41 -22.12 19.99
C SER A 306 -6.27 -21.99 21.03
N ASN A 307 -5.02 -21.81 20.60
CA ASN A 307 -3.86 -21.64 21.48
C ASN A 307 -3.50 -20.17 21.63
N VAL A 308 -4.04 -19.52 22.62
CA VAL A 308 -4.04 -18.08 22.76
C VAL A 308 -3.45 -17.63 24.08
N VAL A 309 -2.62 -16.61 24.00
CA VAL A 309 -2.22 -15.77 25.15
C VAL A 309 -2.85 -14.40 24.94
N TYR A 310 -3.48 -13.85 25.96
CA TYR A 310 -4.14 -12.56 25.88
C TYR A 310 -4.05 -11.75 27.17
N ASN A 311 -4.20 -10.43 27.01
CA ASN A 311 -4.27 -9.50 28.12
C ASN A 311 -5.39 -8.46 27.84
N GLY A 312 -6.19 -8.15 28.84
CA GLY A 312 -7.17 -7.08 28.80
C GLY A 312 -6.62 -5.85 29.54
N PHE A 313 -6.34 -4.77 28.82
CA PHE A 313 -5.64 -3.58 29.34
C PHE A 313 -6.36 -2.88 30.49
N THR A 314 -7.67 -3.03 30.58
CA THR A 314 -8.49 -2.34 31.59
C THR A 314 -8.63 -3.10 32.91
N SER A 315 -8.34 -4.38 32.93
CA SER A 315 -8.65 -5.25 34.07
C SER A 315 -7.48 -6.11 34.56
N ASN A 316 -6.42 -6.24 33.79
CA ASN A 316 -5.37 -7.22 34.08
C ASN A 316 -3.99 -6.76 33.62
N ALA A 317 -3.05 -6.72 34.52
CA ALA A 317 -1.63 -6.45 34.22
C ALA A 317 -0.84 -7.72 33.86
N SER A 318 -1.44 -8.90 33.94
CA SER A 318 -0.79 -10.21 33.69
C SER A 318 -1.33 -10.86 32.42
N TRP A 319 -0.49 -11.64 31.75
CA TRP A 319 -0.93 -12.48 30.64
C TRP A 319 -1.85 -13.60 31.11
N THR A 320 -2.99 -13.76 30.45
CA THR A 320 -4.02 -14.75 30.79
C THR A 320 -4.10 -15.83 29.73
N ARG A 321 -4.17 -17.09 30.17
CA ARG A 321 -4.48 -18.25 29.31
C ARG A 321 -5.84 -18.83 29.70
N SER A 322 -6.62 -19.27 28.71
CA SER A 322 -7.89 -19.97 28.97
C SER A 322 -7.68 -21.19 29.85
N SER A 323 -8.47 -21.34 30.92
CA SER A 323 -8.43 -22.45 31.89
C SER A 323 -9.78 -23.13 32.07
N ASP A 324 -10.64 -23.09 31.04
CA ASP A 324 -11.97 -23.69 31.03
C ASP A 324 -11.90 -25.23 31.09
N LEU A 325 -12.79 -25.83 31.88
CA LEU A 325 -12.91 -27.28 32.07
C LEU A 325 -13.10 -28.03 30.75
N HIS A 326 -13.93 -27.50 29.85
CA HIS A 326 -14.27 -28.14 28.58
C HIS A 326 -13.10 -28.13 27.55
N LYS A 327 -12.02 -27.41 27.86
CA LYS A 327 -10.79 -27.36 27.06
C LYS A 327 -9.66 -28.22 27.61
N LYS A 328 -9.91 -28.96 28.68
CA LYS A 328 -8.92 -29.79 29.38
C LYS A 328 -9.38 -31.26 29.38
N THR A 329 -8.42 -32.16 29.38
CA THR A 329 -8.62 -33.59 29.50
C THR A 329 -7.62 -34.16 30.50
N ASN A 330 -7.87 -35.37 31.02
CA ASN A 330 -7.01 -36.04 31.99
C ASN A 330 -6.73 -35.16 33.23
N ILE A 331 -7.80 -34.60 33.79
CA ILE A 331 -7.70 -33.73 34.95
C ILE A 331 -7.59 -34.61 36.22
N GLU A 332 -6.42 -34.60 36.80
CA GLU A 332 -6.11 -35.32 38.02
C GLU A 332 -5.50 -34.36 39.06
N PRO A 333 -5.70 -34.61 40.36
CA PRO A 333 -4.97 -33.91 41.42
C PRO A 333 -3.47 -34.07 41.21
N THR A 334 -2.72 -32.98 41.38
CA THR A 334 -1.26 -33.08 41.34
C THR A 334 -0.72 -33.55 42.68
N ASP A 335 0.26 -34.44 42.66
CA ASP A 335 1.03 -34.95 43.79
C ASP A 335 2.37 -34.22 43.98
N ILE A 336 2.68 -33.26 43.13
CA ILE A 336 3.85 -32.40 43.29
C ILE A 336 3.55 -31.34 44.35
N GLY A 337 4.17 -31.45 45.52
CA GLY A 337 3.92 -30.61 46.69
C GLY A 337 5.16 -30.30 47.49
N LEU A 338 5.06 -30.46 48.83
CA LEU A 338 6.07 -30.07 49.79
C LEU A 338 7.43 -30.76 49.58
N SER A 339 7.43 -32.00 49.15
CA SER A 339 8.65 -32.76 48.85
C SER A 339 9.48 -32.10 47.73
N PHE A 340 8.81 -31.66 46.67
CA PHE A 340 9.45 -30.97 45.56
C PHE A 340 9.91 -29.57 45.94
N ILE A 341 9.05 -28.77 46.60
CA ILE A 341 9.37 -27.40 47.02
C ILE A 341 10.59 -27.36 47.91
N ASN A 342 10.77 -28.32 48.78
CA ASN A 342 11.94 -28.43 49.67
C ASN A 342 13.26 -28.75 48.94
N GLU A 343 13.21 -29.28 47.73
CA GLU A 343 14.41 -29.54 46.90
C GLU A 343 14.80 -28.34 46.03
N LEU A 344 13.94 -27.33 45.89
CA LEU A 344 14.22 -26.15 45.06
C LEU A 344 15.18 -25.20 45.78
N GLN A 345 16.11 -24.61 45.02
CA GLN A 345 17.12 -23.68 45.50
C GLN A 345 16.93 -22.32 44.80
N PRO A 346 16.20 -21.37 45.38
CA PRO A 346 16.19 -20.00 44.88
C PRO A 346 17.59 -19.36 44.97
N VAL A 347 17.99 -18.67 43.92
CA VAL A 347 19.29 -18.01 43.78
C VAL A 347 19.14 -16.57 43.31
N THR A 348 20.17 -15.76 43.55
CA THR A 348 20.36 -14.49 42.83
C THR A 348 21.40 -14.69 41.75
N PHE A 349 21.22 -14.03 40.61
CA PHE A 349 22.13 -14.14 39.47
C PHE A 349 22.15 -12.88 38.63
N ASN A 350 23.21 -12.72 37.84
CA ASN A 350 23.29 -11.78 36.74
C ASN A 350 23.40 -12.59 35.44
N TRP A 351 22.86 -12.06 34.37
CA TRP A 351 23.09 -12.67 33.06
C TRP A 351 24.57 -12.58 32.67
N ARG A 352 25.07 -13.59 31.99
CA ARG A 352 26.36 -13.53 31.30
C ARG A 352 26.21 -12.82 29.98
N PRO A 353 27.22 -12.15 29.45
CA PRO A 353 27.21 -11.68 28.06
C PRO A 353 27.06 -12.87 27.09
N ASN A 354 26.44 -12.61 25.91
CA ASN A 354 26.15 -13.66 24.93
C ASN A 354 27.41 -14.40 24.43
N ASN A 355 28.58 -13.75 24.40
CA ASN A 355 29.87 -14.36 24.03
C ASN A 355 30.44 -15.33 25.04
N GLU A 356 29.88 -15.38 26.23
CA GLU A 356 30.22 -16.37 27.29
C GLU A 356 29.27 -17.57 27.33
N PHE A 357 28.24 -17.58 26.44
CA PHE A 357 27.35 -18.74 26.32
C PHE A 357 28.06 -19.90 25.62
N PRO A 358 27.63 -21.16 25.81
CA PRO A 358 28.09 -22.26 24.98
C PRO A 358 27.85 -21.98 23.50
N GLU A 359 28.84 -22.14 22.63
CA GLU A 359 28.77 -21.83 21.19
C GLU A 359 27.60 -22.53 20.44
N HIS A 360 27.14 -23.67 20.93
CA HIS A 360 26.03 -24.41 20.35
C HIS A 360 24.65 -23.93 20.79
N TYR A 361 24.56 -22.94 21.68
CA TYR A 361 23.29 -22.31 22.01
C TYR A 361 22.89 -21.29 20.95
N LYS A 362 21.60 -21.24 20.63
CA LYS A 362 21.07 -20.33 19.59
C LYS A 362 21.30 -18.85 19.91
N ASP A 363 21.43 -18.52 21.19
CA ASP A 363 21.62 -17.16 21.67
C ASP A 363 23.12 -16.79 21.83
N TYR A 364 24.06 -17.67 21.45
CA TYR A 364 25.48 -17.33 21.41
C TYR A 364 25.77 -16.28 20.37
N SER A 365 26.54 -15.27 20.69
CA SER A 365 27.01 -14.23 19.77
C SER A 365 28.42 -13.78 20.18
N GLU A 366 29.34 -13.81 19.23
CA GLU A 366 30.75 -13.39 19.44
C GLU A 366 30.87 -11.86 19.58
N SER A 367 30.00 -11.10 18.91
CA SER A 367 30.11 -9.66 18.74
C SER A 367 29.03 -8.81 19.42
N GLU A 368 27.92 -9.42 19.80
CA GLU A 368 26.75 -8.70 20.33
C GLU A 368 26.38 -9.21 21.72
N ASN A 369 26.13 -8.29 22.64
CA ASN A 369 25.57 -8.61 23.95
C ASN A 369 24.16 -8.03 24.06
N HIS A 370 23.18 -8.91 24.15
CA HIS A 370 21.76 -8.54 24.28
C HIS A 370 21.26 -8.67 25.74
N MET A 371 22.13 -9.09 26.65
CA MET A 371 21.76 -9.34 28.06
C MET A 371 22.12 -8.14 28.92
N GLU A 372 21.23 -7.79 29.85
CA GLU A 372 21.52 -6.83 30.93
C GLU A 372 22.31 -7.50 32.03
N THR A 373 23.62 -7.32 32.03
CA THR A 373 24.56 -8.03 32.93
C THR A 373 24.68 -7.42 34.32
N ASP A 374 24.25 -6.17 34.51
CA ASP A 374 24.44 -5.38 35.73
C ASP A 374 23.27 -5.47 36.71
N ILE A 375 22.18 -6.13 36.33
CA ILE A 375 20.98 -6.28 37.16
C ILE A 375 21.05 -7.60 37.93
N ASN A 376 20.96 -7.53 39.25
CA ASN A 376 20.84 -8.69 40.10
C ASN A 376 19.40 -9.22 40.10
N LEU A 377 19.21 -10.38 39.54
CA LEU A 377 17.91 -11.05 39.36
C LEU A 377 17.72 -12.18 40.40
N TYR A 378 16.47 -12.57 40.61
CA TYR A 378 16.07 -13.66 41.49
C TYR A 378 15.41 -14.75 40.63
N GLY A 379 15.79 -16.01 40.91
CA GLY A 379 15.22 -17.13 40.18
C GLY A 379 15.75 -18.48 40.65
N MET A 380 15.73 -19.44 39.75
CA MET A 380 16.24 -20.81 39.97
C MET A 380 17.08 -21.23 38.76
N ILE A 381 18.01 -22.14 38.99
CA ILE A 381 18.78 -22.75 37.91
C ILE A 381 18.01 -23.93 37.36
N ALA A 382 17.74 -23.92 36.04
CA ALA A 382 16.92 -24.94 35.41
C ALA A 382 17.47 -26.37 35.55
N GLN A 383 18.79 -26.53 35.53
CA GLN A 383 19.46 -27.81 35.78
C GLN A 383 19.25 -28.34 37.20
N ASP A 384 19.15 -27.45 38.18
CA ASP A 384 18.89 -27.88 39.56
C ASP A 384 17.41 -28.24 39.76
N VAL A 385 16.50 -27.54 39.09
CA VAL A 385 15.10 -27.93 39.03
C VAL A 385 14.92 -29.31 38.34
N GLU A 386 15.67 -29.61 37.28
CA GLU A 386 15.67 -30.93 36.65
C GLU A 386 16.07 -32.03 37.65
N LYS A 387 17.13 -31.78 38.44
CA LYS A 387 17.59 -32.72 39.49
C LYS A 387 16.52 -32.92 40.57
N ALA A 388 15.90 -31.82 41.02
CA ALA A 388 14.84 -31.88 42.01
C ALA A 388 13.62 -32.68 41.52
N LEU A 389 13.20 -32.49 40.26
CA LEU A 389 12.12 -33.26 39.65
C LEU A 389 12.43 -34.75 39.58
N LYS A 390 13.63 -35.12 39.13
CA LYS A 390 14.09 -36.53 39.11
C LYS A 390 14.10 -37.16 40.46
N LYS A 391 14.53 -36.43 41.50
CA LYS A 391 14.61 -36.91 42.88
C LYS A 391 13.22 -37.24 43.45
N VAL A 392 12.19 -36.48 43.08
CA VAL A 392 10.81 -36.74 43.52
C VAL A 392 10.00 -37.60 42.56
N GLY A 393 10.62 -38.10 41.44
CA GLY A 393 10.00 -39.02 40.50
C GLY A 393 9.11 -38.37 39.44
N HIS A 394 9.22 -37.04 39.22
CA HIS A 394 8.44 -36.30 38.28
C HIS A 394 9.28 -35.79 37.11
N GLU A 395 9.30 -36.49 36.00
CA GLU A 395 10.05 -36.07 34.79
C GLU A 395 9.26 -35.16 33.86
N ASN A 396 7.92 -35.15 33.95
CA ASN A 396 7.00 -34.43 33.05
C ASN A 396 6.34 -33.25 33.76
N PHE A 397 7.11 -32.21 34.06
CA PHE A 397 6.62 -30.99 34.68
C PHE A 397 6.63 -29.82 33.67
N GLY A 398 5.47 -29.23 33.39
CA GLY A 398 5.33 -28.15 32.40
C GLY A 398 6.07 -26.84 32.72
N GLY A 399 6.56 -26.69 33.95
CA GLY A 399 7.37 -25.56 34.40
C GLY A 399 8.86 -25.66 34.02
N TRP A 400 9.33 -26.79 33.51
CA TRP A 400 10.70 -27.03 33.07
C TRP A 400 10.71 -27.57 31.64
N LYS A 401 11.64 -27.10 30.81
CA LYS A 401 11.80 -27.57 29.43
C LYS A 401 13.27 -27.56 29.03
N LYS A 402 13.70 -28.62 28.33
CA LYS A 402 14.99 -28.68 27.64
C LYS A 402 14.77 -28.42 26.15
N GLN A 403 15.55 -27.53 25.58
CA GLN A 403 15.53 -27.16 24.18
C GLN A 403 16.38 -28.12 23.34
N GLU A 404 16.22 -28.04 22.01
CA GLU A 404 16.99 -28.88 21.07
C GLU A 404 18.50 -28.62 21.12
N ASP A 405 18.92 -27.40 21.41
CA ASP A 405 20.32 -26.99 21.55
C ASP A 405 20.91 -27.34 22.90
N GLY A 406 20.17 -28.01 23.78
CA GLY A 406 20.57 -28.41 25.10
C GLY A 406 20.37 -27.35 26.19
N SER A 407 20.02 -26.12 25.85
CA SER A 407 19.63 -25.08 26.80
C SER A 407 18.36 -25.47 27.55
N GLN A 408 18.20 -24.96 28.76
CA GLN A 408 17.03 -25.27 29.58
C GLN A 408 16.33 -23.99 30.01
N SER A 409 14.99 -24.04 30.14
CA SER A 409 14.14 -22.92 30.50
C SER A 409 13.15 -23.29 31.61
N LEU A 410 12.69 -22.27 32.34
CA LEU A 410 11.69 -22.38 33.41
C LEU A 410 10.52 -21.44 33.10
N SER A 411 9.30 -21.97 33.30
CA SER A 411 8.07 -21.16 33.40
C SER A 411 7.76 -20.95 34.88
N GLN A 412 8.18 -19.82 35.44
CA GLN A 412 8.09 -19.56 36.89
C GLN A 412 6.64 -19.62 37.40
N GLU A 413 5.67 -19.20 36.63
CA GLU A 413 4.24 -19.27 36.99
C GLU A 413 3.74 -20.70 37.28
N MET A 414 4.33 -21.71 36.66
CA MET A 414 3.93 -23.11 36.87
C MET A 414 4.29 -23.64 38.26
N PHE A 415 5.23 -23.01 38.99
CA PHE A 415 5.60 -23.39 40.34
C PHE A 415 4.58 -22.98 41.40
N ILE A 416 3.62 -22.11 41.06
CA ILE A 416 2.52 -21.70 41.95
C ILE A 416 1.68 -22.91 42.37
N HIS A 417 1.42 -23.86 41.45
CA HIS A 417 0.58 -25.02 41.75
C HIS A 417 1.24 -25.99 42.75
N PRO A 418 2.49 -26.42 42.59
CA PRO A 418 3.24 -27.12 43.60
C PRO A 418 3.32 -26.40 44.95
N LEU A 419 3.48 -25.07 44.93
CA LEU A 419 3.52 -24.26 46.15
C LEU A 419 2.17 -24.29 46.88
N ILE A 420 1.05 -24.18 46.18
CA ILE A 420 -0.28 -24.31 46.77
C ILE A 420 -0.47 -25.68 47.42
N ASN A 421 -0.01 -26.74 46.77
CA ASN A 421 -0.06 -28.08 47.32
C ASN A 421 0.81 -28.25 48.55
N ALA A 422 2.04 -27.74 48.48
CA ALA A 422 2.98 -27.75 49.61
C ALA A 422 2.41 -27.01 50.85
N VAL A 423 1.72 -25.88 50.64
CA VAL A 423 1.07 -25.15 51.76
C VAL A 423 -0.05 -25.96 52.35
N LYS A 424 -0.87 -26.66 51.53
CA LYS A 424 -1.95 -27.55 52.04
C LYS A 424 -1.35 -28.71 52.88
N GLU A 425 -0.35 -29.41 52.35
CA GLU A 425 0.33 -30.49 53.05
C GLU A 425 0.97 -30.01 54.36
N LEU A 426 1.57 -28.82 54.38
CA LEU A 426 2.12 -28.23 55.58
C LEU A 426 1.03 -27.90 56.62
N SER A 427 -0.12 -27.35 56.17
CA SER A 427 -1.27 -27.07 57.04
C SER A 427 -1.84 -28.33 57.68
N GLU A 428 -1.95 -29.42 56.91
CA GLU A 428 -2.38 -30.72 57.43
C GLU A 428 -1.43 -31.29 58.47
N LYS A 429 -0.10 -31.18 58.22
CA LYS A 429 0.91 -31.57 59.19
C LYS A 429 0.83 -30.74 60.48
N CYS A 430 0.65 -29.43 60.37
CA CYS A 430 0.47 -28.56 61.53
C CYS A 430 -0.74 -28.98 62.38
N ASN A 431 -1.89 -29.20 61.73
CA ASN A 431 -3.10 -29.65 62.39
C ASN A 431 -2.94 -31.01 63.10
N SER A 432 -2.24 -31.94 62.42
CA SER A 432 -1.89 -33.25 63.04
C SER A 432 -1.03 -33.08 64.28
N LEU A 433 0.02 -32.27 64.22
CA LEU A 433 0.87 -31.99 65.35
C LEU A 433 0.13 -31.27 66.50
N GLU A 434 -0.75 -30.34 66.21
CA GLU A 434 -1.59 -29.68 67.20
C GLU A 434 -2.51 -30.68 67.92
N ASN A 435 -3.11 -31.62 67.21
CA ASN A 435 -3.92 -32.67 67.78
C ASN A 435 -3.07 -33.60 68.69
N GLU A 436 -1.92 -34.05 68.24
CA GLU A 436 -0.99 -34.85 69.02
C GLU A 436 -0.55 -34.15 70.34
N ILE A 437 -0.25 -32.82 70.21
CA ILE A 437 0.09 -32.01 71.40
C ILE A 437 -1.10 -31.93 72.39
N ASN A 438 -2.33 -31.76 71.89
CA ASN A 438 -3.51 -31.71 72.73
C ASN A 438 -3.82 -33.05 73.38
N GLU A 439 -3.62 -34.16 72.69
CA GLU A 439 -3.71 -35.51 73.30
C GLU A 439 -2.65 -35.73 74.40
N LEU A 440 -1.43 -35.29 74.18
CA LEU A 440 -0.36 -35.36 75.16
C LEU A 440 -0.59 -34.47 76.40
N LYS A 441 -1.29 -33.34 76.20
CA LYS A 441 -1.63 -32.41 77.29
C LYS A 441 -2.90 -32.83 78.07
N GLY A 442 -3.75 -33.66 77.46
CA GLY A 442 -4.99 -34.19 78.11
C GLY A 442 -4.80 -35.44 78.94
N ASN A 443 -3.58 -36.04 78.91
CA ASN A 443 -3.11 -37.09 79.78
C ASN A 443 -2.20 -36.48 80.88
#